data_c7935488da9bf5cdbd0db00ef9c21a57
#
_entry.id   c7935488da9bf5cdbd0db00ef9c21a57
#
_cell.length_a   1.000
_cell.length_b   1.000
_cell.length_c   1.000
_cell.angle_alpha   90.00
_cell.angle_beta   90.00
_cell.angle_gamma   90.00
#
_symmetry.space_group_name_H-M   'P 1'
#
loop_
_entity.id
_entity.type
_entity.pdbx_description
1 polymer ?
#
loop_
_entity_poly.entity_id
_entity_poly.type
_entity_poly.pdbx_seq_one_letter_code
_entity_poly.pdbx_strand_id
1 'polypeptide(L)'
;FTENQDSIFVISFYPKKRFLPNGMKGNIHVHSSQYAVCRIMAEPAEPNVDLYVKIQQNFESVQQVFFPTQINAFFELPNMQNPLTGEIQTQINQVSLEKYSFRDFDNISLTYEEKANFKDSSEWGEIRQAPLSTEEIKTYLFLDSLGKSQNLEKKTQFLTALTRGNIQWGNIEIPIQ
;
A
#
# COMPACT_ATOMS: atom_id res chain seq x y z
N PHE A 1 -9.40 27.17 -2.84
CA PHE A 1 -9.61 26.68 -1.48
C PHE A 1 -8.68 27.43 -0.54
N THR A 2 -9.14 27.78 0.65
CA THR A 2 -8.33 28.46 1.68
C THR A 2 -8.18 27.52 2.87
N GLU A 3 -6.95 27.27 3.29
CA GLU A 3 -6.60 26.56 4.50
C GLU A 3 -5.72 27.51 5.34
N ASN A 4 -6.15 27.82 6.58
CA ASN A 4 -5.44 28.74 7.47
C ASN A 4 -5.08 30.11 6.86
N GLN A 5 -5.97 30.76 6.10
CA GLN A 5 -5.76 32.03 5.38
C GLN A 5 -4.84 31.97 4.15
N ASP A 6 -4.24 30.83 3.83
CA ASP A 6 -3.46 30.64 2.62
C ASP A 6 -4.32 30.07 1.47
N SER A 7 -4.04 30.49 0.28
CA SER A 7 -4.68 29.95 -0.93
C SER A 7 -3.94 28.71 -1.38
N ILE A 8 -4.69 27.76 -1.96
CA ILE A 8 -4.12 26.55 -2.59
C ILE A 8 -4.31 26.65 -4.09
N PHE A 9 -3.21 26.60 -4.83
CA PHE A 9 -3.25 26.43 -6.27
C PHE A 9 -3.52 24.98 -6.62
N VAL A 10 -4.47 24.74 -7.52
CA VAL A 10 -4.75 23.40 -8.04
C VAL A 10 -4.27 23.36 -9.49
N ILE A 11 -3.25 22.57 -9.74
CA ILE A 11 -2.61 22.42 -11.05
C ILE A 11 -2.97 21.06 -11.60
N SER A 12 -3.72 21.04 -12.71
CA SER A 12 -4.03 19.80 -13.42
C SER A 12 -2.90 19.43 -14.37
N PHE A 13 -2.58 18.15 -14.43
CA PHE A 13 -1.59 17.61 -15.36
C PHE A 13 -2.13 16.41 -16.15
N TYR A 14 -1.63 16.25 -17.37
CA TYR A 14 -1.91 15.10 -18.23
C TYR A 14 -0.75 14.84 -19.19
N PRO A 15 -0.60 13.59 -19.69
CA PRO A 15 0.49 13.24 -20.58
C PRO A 15 0.36 13.99 -21.91
N LYS A 16 1.49 14.40 -22.44
CA LYS A 16 1.53 14.93 -23.80
C LYS A 16 1.25 13.80 -24.78
N LYS A 17 0.27 13.98 -25.68
CA LYS A 17 -0.25 12.98 -26.65
C LYS A 17 0.79 12.18 -27.47
N ARG A 18 2.07 12.53 -27.41
CA ARG A 18 3.14 11.90 -28.21
C ARG A 18 4.02 10.89 -27.47
N PHE A 19 3.92 10.77 -26.14
CA PHE A 19 5.05 10.15 -25.43
C PHE A 19 4.78 8.93 -24.55
N LEU A 20 3.57 8.67 -24.08
CA LEU A 20 3.37 7.53 -23.15
C LEU A 20 1.95 6.96 -23.22
N PRO A 21 1.78 5.73 -23.72
CA PRO A 21 0.50 5.02 -23.59
C PRO A 21 0.11 4.75 -22.12
N ASN A 22 1.06 4.84 -21.18
CA ASN A 22 0.85 4.56 -19.74
C ASN A 22 1.06 5.81 -18.87
N GLY A 23 0.74 6.99 -19.37
CA GLY A 23 0.88 8.23 -18.60
C GLY A 23 -0.18 8.38 -17.53
N MET A 24 0.14 9.16 -16.48
CA MET A 24 -0.79 9.54 -15.43
C MET A 24 -1.37 10.93 -15.69
N LYS A 25 -2.63 11.13 -15.31
CA LYS A 25 -3.29 12.45 -15.21
C LYS A 25 -3.68 12.68 -13.75
N GLY A 26 -3.88 13.94 -13.39
CA GLY A 26 -4.28 14.24 -12.02
C GLY A 26 -4.20 15.72 -11.68
N ASN A 27 -4.17 15.97 -10.36
CA ASN A 27 -4.08 17.29 -9.80
C ASN A 27 -2.99 17.36 -8.73
N ILE A 28 -2.25 18.46 -8.74
CA ILE A 28 -1.28 18.82 -7.72
C ILE A 28 -1.81 20.04 -7.00
N HIS A 29 -1.88 19.97 -5.69
CA HIS A 29 -2.26 21.08 -4.81
C HIS A 29 -0.99 21.70 -4.22
N VAL A 30 -0.84 23.00 -4.38
CA VAL A 30 0.38 23.72 -4.01
C VAL A 30 0.00 24.91 -3.10
N HIS A 31 0.65 25.03 -1.99
CA HIS A 31 0.50 26.17 -1.07
C HIS A 31 0.97 27.46 -1.75
N SER A 32 0.16 28.52 -1.68
CA SER A 32 0.48 29.81 -2.32
C SER A 32 1.64 30.53 -1.67
N SER A 33 1.79 30.40 -0.34
CA SER A 33 2.80 31.11 0.42
C SER A 33 4.18 30.47 0.36
N GLN A 34 4.25 29.15 0.27
CA GLN A 34 5.51 28.39 0.31
C GLN A 34 5.83 27.66 -1.00
N TYR A 35 4.90 27.66 -1.95
CA TYR A 35 4.98 26.90 -3.19
C TYR A 35 5.27 25.41 -2.97
N ALA A 36 4.88 24.89 -1.81
CA ALA A 36 5.06 23.52 -1.43
C ALA A 36 3.86 22.68 -1.85
N VAL A 37 4.11 21.48 -2.32
CA VAL A 37 3.06 20.51 -2.63
C VAL A 37 2.44 20.01 -1.33
N CYS A 38 1.11 20.13 -1.19
CA CYS A 38 0.36 19.62 -0.03
C CYS A 38 -0.49 18.39 -0.36
N ARG A 39 -0.83 18.18 -1.63
CA ARG A 39 -1.56 16.99 -2.08
C ARG A 39 -1.28 16.68 -3.55
N ILE A 40 -1.20 15.39 -3.87
CA ILE A 40 -1.19 14.89 -5.24
C ILE A 40 -2.30 13.86 -5.37
N MET A 41 -3.08 13.96 -6.44
CA MET A 41 -4.02 12.93 -6.86
C MET A 41 -3.69 12.55 -8.28
N ALA A 42 -3.51 11.26 -8.55
CA ALA A 42 -3.12 10.75 -9.85
C ALA A 42 -3.86 9.44 -10.17
N GLU A 43 -4.20 9.30 -11.44
CA GLU A 43 -4.82 8.10 -12.02
C GLU A 43 -4.28 7.88 -13.44
N PRO A 44 -4.39 6.67 -14.01
CA PRO A 44 -4.03 6.44 -15.40
C PRO A 44 -4.78 7.39 -16.34
N ALA A 45 -4.07 7.98 -17.30
CA ALA A 45 -4.68 8.87 -18.29
C ALA A 45 -5.64 8.12 -19.21
N GLU A 46 -5.26 6.89 -19.56
CA GLU A 46 -6.10 5.95 -20.29
C GLU A 46 -6.48 4.82 -19.35
N PRO A 47 -7.78 4.50 -19.22
CA PRO A 47 -8.19 3.40 -18.36
C PRO A 47 -7.65 2.09 -18.94
N ASN A 48 -6.86 1.38 -18.12
CA ASN A 48 -6.54 -0.01 -18.43
C ASN A 48 -7.76 -0.85 -18.07
N VAL A 49 -8.23 -1.63 -19.05
CA VAL A 49 -9.40 -2.52 -18.84
C VAL A 49 -9.17 -3.60 -17.78
N ASP A 50 -7.91 -3.93 -17.48
CA ASP A 50 -7.57 -5.01 -16.55
C ASP A 50 -7.29 -4.52 -15.13
N LEU A 51 -6.75 -3.30 -14.99
CA LEU A 51 -6.40 -2.72 -13.71
C LEU A 51 -6.58 -1.20 -13.74
N TYR A 52 -7.40 -0.69 -12.84
CA TYR A 52 -7.49 0.74 -12.56
C TYR A 52 -6.85 1.04 -11.20
N VAL A 53 -6.00 2.05 -11.13
CA VAL A 53 -5.34 2.48 -9.89
C VAL A 53 -5.45 3.99 -9.74
N LYS A 54 -5.97 4.45 -8.61
CA LYS A 54 -5.98 5.86 -8.23
C LYS A 54 -5.14 6.05 -6.98
N ILE A 55 -4.22 7.02 -7.01
CA ILE A 55 -3.32 7.32 -5.91
C ILE A 55 -3.63 8.73 -5.39
N GLN A 56 -3.69 8.86 -4.07
CA GLN A 56 -3.72 10.13 -3.38
C GLN A 56 -2.57 10.17 -2.37
N GLN A 57 -1.80 11.24 -2.39
CA GLN A 57 -0.70 11.46 -1.47
C GLN A 57 -0.88 12.82 -0.82
N ASN A 58 -0.90 12.87 0.51
CA ASN A 58 -0.99 14.08 1.31
C ASN A 58 0.38 14.39 1.93
N PHE A 59 0.74 15.67 1.94
CA PHE A 59 1.99 16.17 2.48
C PHE A 59 1.70 17.12 3.62
N GLU A 60 2.46 17.02 4.70
CA GLU A 60 2.40 17.93 5.83
C GLU A 60 3.77 18.51 6.13
N SER A 61 3.79 19.67 6.77
CA SER A 61 5.05 20.31 7.17
C SER A 61 5.62 19.63 8.41
N VAL A 62 6.77 18.97 8.24
CA VAL A 62 7.56 18.39 9.32
C VAL A 62 8.86 19.18 9.39
N GLN A 63 9.11 19.92 10.50
CA GLN A 63 10.30 20.75 10.67
C GLN A 63 10.56 21.70 9.48
N GLN A 64 9.51 22.34 8.96
CA GLN A 64 9.53 23.26 7.81
C GLN A 64 9.84 22.61 6.45
N VAL A 65 9.86 21.28 6.36
CA VAL A 65 9.93 20.53 5.11
C VAL A 65 8.61 19.81 4.87
N PHE A 66 8.04 19.97 3.70
CA PHE A 66 6.84 19.22 3.33
C PHE A 66 7.20 17.77 3.02
N PHE A 67 6.62 16.86 3.77
CA PHE A 67 6.90 15.44 3.70
C PHE A 67 5.59 14.66 3.48
N PRO A 68 5.59 13.58 2.68
CA PRO A 68 4.40 12.75 2.54
C PRO A 68 4.09 12.04 3.86
N THR A 69 2.91 12.31 4.42
CA THR A 69 2.45 11.68 5.68
C THR A 69 1.41 10.61 5.45
N GLN A 70 0.69 10.69 4.34
CA GLN A 70 -0.34 9.73 4.01
C GLN A 70 -0.34 9.41 2.52
N ILE A 71 -0.41 8.13 2.18
CA ILE A 71 -0.56 7.63 0.81
C ILE A 71 -1.74 6.67 0.79
N ASN A 72 -2.74 6.98 -0.01
CA ASN A 72 -3.89 6.12 -0.25
C ASN A 72 -3.84 5.65 -1.71
N ALA A 73 -4.00 4.36 -1.93
CA ALA A 73 -4.15 3.79 -3.27
C ALA A 73 -5.46 3.00 -3.34
N PHE A 74 -6.30 3.35 -4.27
CA PHE A 74 -7.49 2.59 -4.64
C PHE A 74 -7.19 1.81 -5.90
N PHE A 75 -7.58 0.55 -5.95
CA PHE A 75 -7.46 -0.27 -7.15
C PHE A 75 -8.75 -1.03 -7.45
N GLU A 76 -8.96 -1.30 -8.73
CA GLU A 76 -10.07 -2.06 -9.24
C GLU A 76 -9.59 -2.99 -10.36
N LEU A 77 -10.04 -4.24 -10.31
CA LEU A 77 -9.85 -5.29 -11.32
C LEU A 77 -11.22 -5.63 -11.92
N PRO A 78 -11.72 -4.84 -12.89
CA PRO A 78 -13.10 -4.94 -13.36
C PRO A 78 -13.39 -6.19 -14.19
N ASN A 79 -12.38 -6.74 -14.86
CA ASN A 79 -12.55 -7.86 -15.79
C ASN A 79 -12.43 -9.25 -15.16
N MET A 80 -12.38 -9.32 -13.83
CA MET A 80 -12.46 -10.61 -13.14
C MET A 80 -13.92 -11.11 -13.15
N GLN A 81 -14.11 -12.42 -13.09
CA GLN A 81 -15.46 -13.04 -12.98
C GLN A 81 -16.25 -12.45 -11.80
N ASN A 82 -15.56 -12.10 -10.71
CA ASN A 82 -16.06 -11.26 -9.63
C ASN A 82 -15.13 -10.04 -9.57
N PRO A 83 -15.60 -8.84 -9.94
CA PRO A 83 -14.79 -7.64 -9.86
C PRO A 83 -14.23 -7.45 -8.46
N LEU A 84 -12.93 -7.17 -8.38
CA LEU A 84 -12.24 -6.95 -7.12
C LEU A 84 -11.88 -5.47 -6.99
N THR A 85 -12.27 -4.88 -5.87
CA THR A 85 -11.84 -3.53 -5.48
C THR A 85 -11.07 -3.61 -4.16
N GLY A 86 -10.10 -2.72 -3.98
CA GLY A 86 -9.37 -2.63 -2.73
C GLY A 86 -8.80 -1.25 -2.50
N GLU A 87 -8.54 -0.96 -1.24
CA GLU A 87 -7.90 0.27 -0.79
C GLU A 87 -6.69 -0.07 0.07
N ILE A 88 -5.58 0.62 -0.19
CA ILE A 88 -4.36 0.56 0.59
C ILE A 88 -4.16 1.93 1.22
N GLN A 89 -4.07 1.98 2.54
CA GLN A 89 -3.76 3.19 3.29
C GLN A 89 -2.39 3.03 3.94
N THR A 90 -1.49 3.96 3.63
CA THR A 90 -0.16 4.02 4.24
C THR A 90 -0.04 5.32 4.99
N GLN A 91 0.38 5.24 6.24
CA GLN A 91 0.71 6.40 7.08
C GLN A 91 2.19 6.37 7.41
N ILE A 92 2.84 7.53 7.28
CA ILE A 92 4.26 7.72 7.54
C ILE A 92 4.38 8.55 8.81
N ASN A 93 4.97 7.96 9.84
CA ASN A 93 5.09 8.55 11.17
C ASN A 93 6.56 8.70 11.56
N GLN A 94 6.82 9.49 12.60
CA GLN A 94 8.14 9.63 13.21
C GLN A 94 9.22 10.03 12.19
N VAL A 95 8.86 10.98 11.30
CA VAL A 95 9.81 11.50 10.32
C VAL A 95 10.89 12.30 11.04
N SER A 96 12.15 11.90 10.88
CA SER A 96 13.33 12.63 11.36
C SER A 96 14.10 13.17 10.17
N LEU A 97 14.52 14.45 10.27
CA LEU A 97 15.38 15.10 9.28
C LEU A 97 16.84 15.13 9.72
N GLU A 98 17.24 14.28 10.67
CA GLU A 98 18.59 14.15 11.10
C GLU A 98 19.51 13.68 9.96
N LYS A 99 20.71 14.23 9.93
CA LYS A 99 21.69 13.81 8.92
C LYS A 99 22.34 12.51 9.36
N TYR A 100 22.07 11.45 8.63
CA TYR A 100 22.78 10.18 8.77
C TYR A 100 24.03 10.15 7.88
N SER A 101 25.11 9.55 8.38
CA SER A 101 26.28 9.25 7.57
C SER A 101 26.02 7.99 6.76
N PHE A 102 26.59 7.87 5.57
CA PHE A 102 26.55 6.63 4.79
C PHE A 102 27.10 5.41 5.55
N ARG A 103 27.92 5.65 6.58
CA ARG A 103 28.50 4.61 7.45
C ARG A 103 27.51 4.09 8.50
N ASP A 104 26.40 4.82 8.73
CA ASP A 104 25.36 4.43 9.69
C ASP A 104 24.41 3.38 9.07
N PHE A 105 24.53 3.14 7.75
CA PHE A 105 23.79 2.10 7.06
C PHE A 105 24.72 0.91 6.79
N ASP A 106 24.35 -0.25 7.33
CA ASP A 106 25.01 -1.50 6.99
C ASP A 106 24.81 -1.85 5.51
N ASN A 107 25.67 -2.72 4.97
CA ASN A 107 25.52 -3.26 3.62
C ASN A 107 24.24 -4.12 3.44
N ILE A 108 23.47 -4.30 4.50
CA ILE A 108 22.22 -5.05 4.49
C ILE A 108 21.09 -4.11 4.14
N SER A 109 20.53 -4.27 2.95
CA SER A 109 19.43 -3.43 2.45
C SER A 109 18.06 -3.80 3.02
N LEU A 110 17.93 -4.98 3.65
CA LEU A 110 16.68 -5.48 4.18
C LEU A 110 16.94 -6.42 5.36
N THR A 111 16.31 -6.14 6.50
CA THR A 111 16.34 -7.01 7.68
C THR A 111 14.93 -7.46 7.98
N TYR A 112 14.72 -8.77 8.11
CA TYR A 112 13.46 -9.35 8.57
C TYR A 112 13.56 -9.67 10.05
N GLU A 113 12.61 -9.18 10.83
CA GLU A 113 12.41 -9.66 12.20
C GLU A 113 11.72 -11.03 12.14
N GLU A 114 12.25 -12.02 12.87
CA GLU A 114 11.68 -13.40 12.90
C GLU A 114 10.20 -13.42 13.27
N LYS A 115 9.74 -12.47 14.07
CA LYS A 115 8.34 -12.37 14.53
C LYS A 115 7.48 -11.40 13.72
N ALA A 116 7.98 -10.82 12.64
CA ALA A 116 7.23 -9.81 11.87
C ALA A 116 5.86 -10.33 11.39
N ASN A 117 5.77 -11.61 11.07
CA ASN A 117 4.55 -12.26 10.57
C ASN A 117 3.66 -12.86 11.68
N PHE A 118 4.08 -12.81 12.94
CA PHE A 118 3.41 -13.49 14.07
C PHE A 118 3.02 -12.53 15.19
N LYS A 119 2.71 -11.29 14.85
CA LYS A 119 2.22 -10.30 15.82
C LYS A 119 0.81 -10.69 16.25
N ASP A 120 0.57 -10.65 17.55
CA ASP A 120 -0.76 -10.90 18.08
C ASP A 120 -1.70 -9.69 17.89
N SER A 121 -2.97 -9.85 18.24
CA SER A 121 -3.97 -8.80 18.09
C SER A 121 -3.73 -7.57 18.97
N SER A 122 -3.03 -7.72 20.10
CA SER A 122 -2.70 -6.61 20.99
C SER A 122 -1.56 -5.78 20.41
N GLU A 123 -0.50 -6.42 19.91
CA GLU A 123 0.61 -5.76 19.22
C GLU A 123 0.12 -5.00 17.97
N TRP A 124 -0.80 -5.60 17.21
CA TRP A 124 -1.43 -4.90 16.08
C TRP A 124 -2.26 -3.70 16.52
N GLY A 125 -2.91 -3.77 17.68
CA GLY A 125 -3.68 -2.68 18.25
C GLY A 125 -2.81 -1.45 18.60
N GLU A 126 -1.58 -1.67 19.05
CA GLU A 126 -0.63 -0.60 19.35
C GLU A 126 -0.03 0.05 18.10
N ILE A 127 0.19 -0.75 17.05
CA ILE A 127 0.79 -0.28 15.78
C ILE A 127 -0.22 0.45 14.91
N ARG A 128 -1.49 0.02 14.96
CA ARG A 128 -2.55 0.61 14.14
C ARG A 128 -2.92 2.00 14.64
N GLN A 129 -2.89 2.98 13.76
CA GLN A 129 -3.33 4.34 14.07
C GLN A 129 -4.84 4.51 13.96
N ALA A 130 -5.48 3.73 13.10
CA ALA A 130 -6.92 3.70 12.97
C ALA A 130 -7.47 2.37 13.52
N PRO A 131 -8.47 2.40 14.42
CA PRO A 131 -9.11 1.17 14.89
C PRO A 131 -9.82 0.47 13.72
N LEU A 132 -9.90 -0.85 13.80
CA LEU A 132 -10.66 -1.63 12.83
C LEU A 132 -12.14 -1.25 12.88
N SER A 133 -12.77 -1.12 11.74
CA SER A 133 -14.22 -1.00 11.61
C SER A 133 -14.92 -2.30 12.05
N THR A 134 -16.21 -2.20 12.37
CA THR A 134 -16.99 -3.38 12.76
C THR A 134 -17.05 -4.42 11.64
N GLU A 135 -16.99 -4.00 10.38
CA GLU A 135 -17.02 -4.89 9.21
C GLU A 135 -15.69 -5.61 9.04
N GLU A 136 -14.58 -4.90 9.23
CA GLU A 136 -13.25 -5.51 9.21
C GLU A 136 -13.08 -6.55 10.32
N ILE A 137 -13.53 -6.26 11.54
CA ILE A 137 -13.53 -7.22 12.65
C ILE A 137 -14.31 -8.48 12.29
N LYS A 138 -15.53 -8.33 11.73
CA LYS A 138 -16.33 -9.48 11.29
C LYS A 138 -15.63 -10.28 10.19
N THR A 139 -14.95 -9.61 9.26
CA THR A 139 -14.19 -10.26 8.19
C THR A 139 -13.04 -11.06 8.75
N TYR A 140 -12.26 -10.51 9.68
CA TYR A 140 -11.19 -11.24 10.35
C TYR A 140 -11.68 -12.47 11.10
N LEU A 141 -12.77 -12.33 11.86
CA LEU A 141 -13.39 -13.47 12.57
C LEU A 141 -13.89 -14.55 11.60
N PHE A 142 -14.47 -14.14 10.49
CA PHE A 142 -14.90 -15.06 9.44
C PHE A 142 -13.71 -15.82 8.82
N LEU A 143 -12.64 -15.12 8.43
CA LEU A 143 -11.43 -15.72 7.87
C LEU A 143 -10.76 -16.68 8.87
N ASP A 144 -10.66 -16.30 10.13
CA ASP A 144 -10.13 -17.16 11.18
C ASP A 144 -10.97 -18.44 11.37
N SER A 145 -12.31 -18.30 11.32
CA SER A 145 -13.22 -19.44 11.38
C SER A 145 -13.06 -20.39 10.20
N LEU A 146 -12.87 -19.85 8.99
CA LEU A 146 -12.61 -20.62 7.79
C LEU A 146 -11.25 -21.35 7.87
N GLY A 147 -10.22 -20.66 8.36
CA GLY A 147 -8.89 -21.23 8.57
C GLY A 147 -8.94 -22.46 9.49
N LYS A 148 -9.65 -22.33 10.60
CA LYS A 148 -9.81 -23.42 11.59
C LYS A 148 -10.71 -24.55 11.08
N SER A 149 -11.83 -24.24 10.40
CA SER A 149 -12.82 -25.24 10.01
C SER A 149 -12.43 -26.08 8.80
N GLN A 150 -11.63 -25.55 7.88
CA GLN A 150 -11.34 -26.18 6.59
C GLN A 150 -9.91 -26.70 6.40
N ASN A 151 -9.07 -26.69 7.45
CA ASN A 151 -7.65 -27.01 7.29
C ASN A 151 -7.02 -26.28 6.08
N LEU A 152 -7.35 -24.98 5.92
CA LEU A 152 -6.92 -24.20 4.78
C LEU A 152 -5.40 -24.19 4.62
N GLU A 153 -4.64 -24.23 5.72
CA GLU A 153 -3.17 -24.35 5.68
C GLU A 153 -2.73 -25.59 4.88
N LYS A 154 -3.33 -26.75 5.13
CA LYS A 154 -3.01 -27.97 4.38
C LYS A 154 -3.43 -27.88 2.92
N LYS A 155 -4.59 -27.27 2.65
CA LYS A 155 -5.08 -27.09 1.26
C LYS A 155 -4.21 -26.08 0.51
N THR A 156 -3.78 -24.99 1.17
CA THR A 156 -2.91 -23.98 0.57
C THR A 156 -1.51 -24.54 0.32
N GLN A 157 -0.95 -25.33 1.26
CA GLN A 157 0.30 -26.06 1.06
C GLN A 157 0.21 -27.03 -0.13
N PHE A 158 -0.89 -27.76 -0.25
CA PHE A 158 -1.13 -28.66 -1.36
C PHE A 158 -1.25 -27.92 -2.70
N LEU A 159 -2.01 -26.81 -2.76
CA LEU A 159 -2.11 -25.95 -3.94
C LEU A 159 -0.76 -25.32 -4.32
N THR A 160 -0.01 -24.86 -3.33
CA THR A 160 1.34 -24.32 -3.56
C THR A 160 2.31 -25.39 -4.07
N ALA A 161 2.21 -26.61 -3.54
CA ALA A 161 2.99 -27.73 -4.00
C ALA A 161 2.65 -28.10 -5.47
N LEU A 162 1.36 -28.11 -5.82
CA LEU A 162 0.90 -28.32 -7.20
C LEU A 162 1.40 -27.23 -8.16
N THR A 163 1.34 -25.97 -7.77
CA THR A 163 1.79 -24.85 -8.62
C THR A 163 3.32 -24.79 -8.77
N ARG A 164 4.05 -25.25 -7.76
CA ARG A 164 5.53 -25.33 -7.79
C ARG A 164 6.05 -26.64 -8.43
N GLY A 165 5.18 -27.61 -8.67
CA GLY A 165 5.58 -28.92 -9.18
C GLY A 165 6.34 -29.80 -8.20
N ASN A 166 6.35 -29.44 -6.90
CA ASN A 166 7.06 -30.20 -5.86
C ASN A 166 6.17 -30.35 -4.63
N ILE A 167 6.16 -31.55 -4.05
CA ILE A 167 5.59 -31.78 -2.72
C ILE A 167 6.74 -31.88 -1.73
N GLN A 168 6.72 -31.01 -0.71
CA GLN A 168 7.67 -31.03 0.37
C GLN A 168 7.13 -31.88 1.53
N TRP A 169 7.77 -33.00 1.81
CA TRP A 169 7.44 -33.86 2.94
C TRP A 169 8.63 -33.89 3.92
N GLY A 170 8.59 -33.07 4.95
CA GLY A 170 9.72 -32.84 5.83
C GLY A 170 10.90 -32.22 5.09
N ASN A 171 12.06 -32.89 5.09
CA ASN A 171 13.26 -32.45 4.39
C ASN A 171 13.40 -33.06 2.96
N ILE A 172 12.35 -33.71 2.44
CA ILE A 172 12.38 -34.38 1.14
C ILE A 172 11.48 -33.63 0.17
N GLU A 173 12.02 -33.24 -0.97
CA GLU A 173 11.27 -32.67 -2.08
C GLU A 173 10.97 -33.78 -3.11
N ILE A 174 9.69 -33.99 -3.41
CA ILE A 174 9.22 -34.96 -4.39
C ILE A 174 8.71 -34.17 -5.59
N PRO A 175 9.34 -34.25 -6.77
CA PRO A 175 8.83 -33.62 -7.97
C PRO A 175 7.55 -34.32 -8.45
N ILE A 176 6.55 -33.53 -8.85
CA ILE A 176 5.34 -34.04 -9.52
C ILE A 176 5.64 -34.06 -11.02
N GLN A 177 5.67 -35.24 -11.62
CA GLN A 177 5.76 -35.42 -13.07
C GLN A 177 4.39 -35.38 -13.72
#